data_ad26660711bc5c219fd90fa67c3b87f7
#
_entry.id   ad26660711bc5c219fd90fa67c3b87f7
#
_cell.length_a   1.000
_cell.length_b   1.000
_cell.length_c   1.000
_cell.angle_alpha   90.00
_cell.angle_beta   90.00
_cell.angle_gamma   90.00
#
_symmetry.space_group_name_H-M   'P 1'
#
loop_
_entity.id
_entity.type
_entity.pdbx_description
1 polymer ?
#
loop_
_entity_poly.entity_id
_entity_poly.type
_entity_poly.pdbx_seq_one_letter_code
_entity_poly.pdbx_strand_id
1 'polypeptide(L)'
;MSEEAPKWFNYKPSRIDKMSIPDVPGLKVFIKRDDLIHPIVSGNKWRKLKYNLSSLHIEGLISFGGAFSNHLHALAYACHMRSLPLKAIVRGEPQYLDNPTLQDIHCWGAEIIFVDRNSYRKRYDRDYLASLKKKYPTYKIIPEGGSN
;
A
#
# COMPACT_ATOMS: atom_id res chain seq x y z
N MET A 1 6.53 -24.83 5.44
CA MET A 1 6.55 -23.81 6.52
C MET A 1 5.29 -22.97 6.37
N SER A 2 4.32 -23.11 7.26
CA SER A 2 3.14 -22.25 7.31
C SER A 2 3.61 -20.86 7.77
N GLU A 3 3.70 -19.90 6.83
CA GLU A 3 3.94 -18.50 7.18
C GLU A 3 2.73 -17.98 7.97
N GLU A 4 2.87 -17.91 9.28
CA GLU A 4 1.86 -17.27 10.12
C GLU A 4 1.65 -15.82 9.65
N ALA A 5 0.39 -15.46 9.46
CA ALA A 5 0.04 -14.09 9.15
C ALA A 5 0.43 -13.18 10.32
N PRO A 6 0.85 -11.94 10.02
CA PRO A 6 1.17 -11.00 11.08
C PRO A 6 -0.01 -10.84 12.03
N LYS A 7 0.20 -11.00 13.33
CA LYS A 7 -0.85 -10.92 14.39
C LYS A 7 -1.64 -9.60 14.41
N TRP A 8 -1.08 -8.55 13.79
CA TRP A 8 -1.73 -7.24 13.69
C TRP A 8 -2.79 -7.13 12.58
N PHE A 9 -2.97 -8.20 11.77
CA PHE A 9 -3.82 -8.13 10.60
C PHE A 9 -4.77 -9.33 10.55
N ASN A 10 -6.03 -9.08 10.85
CA ASN A 10 -7.07 -10.09 10.73
C ASN A 10 -7.46 -10.25 9.26
N TYR A 11 -7.03 -11.33 8.63
CA TYR A 11 -7.29 -11.62 7.24
C TYR A 11 -8.04 -12.94 7.06
N LYS A 12 -8.79 -13.04 5.98
CA LYS A 12 -9.41 -14.30 5.56
C LYS A 12 -8.50 -15.04 4.59
N PRO A 13 -8.36 -16.37 4.70
CA PRO A 13 -7.63 -17.14 3.70
C PRO A 13 -8.23 -16.92 2.31
N SER A 14 -7.36 -16.80 1.30
CA SER A 14 -7.80 -16.68 -0.08
C SER A 14 -8.42 -17.99 -0.55
N ARG A 15 -9.68 -17.97 -0.94
CA ARG A 15 -10.36 -19.12 -1.52
C ARG A 15 -10.20 -19.17 -3.04
N ILE A 16 -10.51 -20.33 -3.62
CA ILE A 16 -10.54 -20.53 -5.07
C ILE A 16 -11.98 -20.80 -5.48
N ASP A 17 -12.51 -19.96 -6.35
CA ASP A 17 -13.84 -20.08 -6.91
C ASP A 17 -13.76 -20.60 -8.35
N LYS A 18 -14.62 -21.56 -8.71
CA LYS A 18 -14.77 -22.01 -10.10
C LYS A 18 -15.63 -21.00 -10.84
N MET A 19 -15.17 -20.58 -12.02
CA MET A 19 -15.92 -19.69 -12.90
C MET A 19 -16.37 -20.42 -14.15
N SER A 20 -17.61 -20.21 -14.59
CA SER A 20 -18.11 -20.64 -15.88
C SER A 20 -17.97 -19.50 -16.89
N ILE A 21 -17.42 -19.81 -18.06
CA ILE A 21 -17.36 -18.86 -19.19
C ILE A 21 -18.44 -19.32 -20.20
N PRO A 22 -19.48 -18.51 -20.44
CA PRO A 22 -20.64 -18.95 -21.23
C PRO A 22 -20.31 -19.44 -22.64
N ASP A 23 -19.38 -18.78 -23.31
CA ASP A 23 -19.10 -19.01 -24.75
C ASP A 23 -17.93 -19.98 -25.00
N VAL A 24 -17.41 -20.65 -23.96
CA VAL A 24 -16.29 -21.60 -24.09
C VAL A 24 -16.58 -22.89 -23.32
N PRO A 25 -17.40 -23.78 -23.90
CA PRO A 25 -17.74 -25.04 -23.27
C PRO A 25 -16.50 -25.92 -23.07
N GLY A 26 -16.41 -26.54 -21.89
CA GLY A 26 -15.29 -27.45 -21.54
C GLY A 26 -14.09 -26.78 -20.90
N LEU A 27 -13.97 -25.45 -20.92
CA LEU A 27 -12.90 -24.74 -20.23
C LEU A 27 -13.19 -24.69 -18.72
N LYS A 28 -12.22 -25.16 -17.92
CA LYS A 28 -12.26 -25.04 -16.47
C LYS A 28 -11.44 -23.84 -16.03
N VAL A 29 -12.11 -22.78 -15.56
CA VAL A 29 -11.44 -21.56 -15.06
C VAL A 29 -11.64 -21.48 -13.56
N PHE A 30 -10.56 -21.15 -12.86
CA PHE A 30 -10.56 -20.93 -11.42
C PHE A 30 -10.01 -19.55 -11.09
N ILE A 31 -10.70 -18.85 -10.19
CA ILE A 31 -10.29 -17.53 -9.71
C ILE A 31 -9.84 -17.64 -8.27
N LYS A 32 -8.60 -17.24 -8.01
CA LYS A 32 -8.11 -17.08 -6.65
C LYS A 32 -8.58 -15.74 -6.11
N ARG A 33 -9.43 -15.76 -5.07
CA ARG A 33 -10.14 -14.61 -4.54
C ARG A 33 -9.29 -13.84 -3.51
N ASP A 34 -8.15 -13.32 -3.98
CA ASP A 34 -7.30 -12.47 -3.15
C ASP A 34 -7.97 -11.12 -2.80
N ASP A 35 -8.99 -10.73 -3.55
CA ASP A 35 -9.86 -9.58 -3.28
C ASP A 35 -10.67 -9.72 -1.98
N LEU A 36 -10.91 -10.93 -1.53
CA LEU A 36 -11.68 -11.23 -0.31
C LEU A 36 -10.82 -11.43 0.94
N ILE A 37 -9.50 -11.28 0.84
CA ILE A 37 -8.58 -11.44 1.98
C ILE A 37 -8.91 -10.43 3.09
N HIS A 38 -9.14 -9.18 2.71
CA HIS A 38 -9.48 -8.10 3.62
C HIS A 38 -10.20 -6.97 2.87
N PRO A 39 -11.16 -6.26 3.46
CA PRO A 39 -11.94 -5.23 2.76
C PRO A 39 -11.10 -4.05 2.23
N ILE A 40 -9.99 -3.71 2.88
CA ILE A 40 -9.14 -2.56 2.49
C ILE A 40 -7.79 -3.02 1.95
N VAL A 41 -7.07 -3.89 2.69
CA VAL A 41 -5.74 -4.37 2.29
C VAL A 41 -5.89 -5.72 1.60
N SER A 42 -6.27 -5.74 0.35
CA SER A 42 -6.58 -6.95 -0.41
C SER A 42 -5.70 -7.15 -1.64
N GLY A 43 -5.84 -8.30 -2.27
CA GLY A 43 -5.19 -8.62 -3.52
C GLY A 43 -3.66 -8.53 -3.47
N ASN A 44 -3.09 -7.95 -4.52
CA ASN A 44 -1.64 -7.77 -4.64
C ASN A 44 -1.06 -6.83 -3.57
N LYS A 45 -1.86 -5.95 -2.98
CA LYS A 45 -1.39 -5.03 -1.93
C LYS A 45 -1.11 -5.77 -0.64
N TRP A 46 -2.00 -6.69 -0.23
CA TRP A 46 -1.75 -7.59 0.88
C TRP A 46 -0.43 -8.33 0.73
N ARG A 47 -0.23 -8.98 -0.44
CA ARG A 47 0.97 -9.79 -0.68
C ARG A 47 2.26 -8.99 -0.62
N LYS A 48 2.26 -7.76 -1.15
CA LYS A 48 3.41 -6.86 -1.14
C LYS A 48 3.68 -6.26 0.24
N LEU A 49 2.64 -5.84 0.94
CA LEU A 49 2.77 -5.18 2.25
C LEU A 49 3.11 -6.16 3.38
N LYS A 50 2.65 -7.41 3.30
CA LYS A 50 2.91 -8.46 4.29
C LYS A 50 4.39 -8.52 4.69
N TYR A 51 5.29 -8.54 3.71
CA TYR A 51 6.73 -8.63 3.96
C TYR A 51 7.36 -7.27 4.30
N ASN A 52 6.88 -6.21 3.69
CA ASN A 52 7.39 -4.86 3.95
C ASN A 52 7.15 -4.40 5.38
N LEU A 53 6.06 -4.86 5.99
CA LEU A 53 5.65 -4.47 7.33
C LEU A 53 6.09 -5.44 8.43
N SER A 54 6.75 -6.54 8.12
CA SER A 54 7.21 -7.53 9.11
C SER A 54 8.44 -7.09 9.90
N SER A 55 9.15 -6.03 9.49
CA SER A 55 10.33 -5.51 10.20
C SER A 55 9.93 -4.89 11.55
N LEU A 56 10.58 -5.33 12.64
CA LEU A 56 10.22 -4.97 14.02
C LEU A 56 10.77 -3.62 14.51
N HIS A 57 11.66 -2.95 13.76
CA HIS A 57 12.40 -1.78 14.24
C HIS A 57 12.25 -0.55 13.32
N ILE A 58 11.05 -0.30 12.81
CA ILE A 58 10.76 0.91 12.03
C ILE A 58 9.88 1.85 12.87
N GLU A 59 10.26 3.12 12.94
CA GLU A 59 9.49 4.15 13.65
C GLU A 59 8.47 4.84 12.74
N GLY A 60 8.55 4.61 11.44
CA GLY A 60 7.61 5.14 10.47
C GLY A 60 7.93 4.71 9.05
N LEU A 61 7.04 5.05 8.14
CA LEU A 61 7.15 4.73 6.72
C LEU A 61 7.05 5.98 5.86
N ILE A 62 7.72 5.93 4.71
CA ILE A 62 7.54 6.88 3.61
C ILE A 62 7.17 6.08 2.38
N SER A 63 6.15 6.51 1.64
CA SER A 63 5.82 5.91 0.35
C SER A 63 5.23 6.94 -0.62
N PHE A 64 5.07 6.52 -1.87
CA PHE A 64 4.73 7.37 -2.99
C PHE A 64 3.46 6.87 -3.70
N GLY A 65 2.67 7.80 -4.23
CA GLY A 65 1.50 7.47 -5.04
C GLY A 65 0.84 8.69 -5.66
N GLY A 66 -0.12 8.47 -6.54
CA GLY A 66 -1.03 9.51 -6.99
C GLY A 66 -2.21 9.69 -6.03
N ALA A 67 -3.06 10.68 -6.31
CA ALA A 67 -4.23 11.01 -5.48
C ALA A 67 -5.25 9.85 -5.31
N PHE A 68 -5.29 8.91 -6.25
CA PHE A 68 -6.17 7.72 -6.22
C PHE A 68 -5.36 6.42 -6.06
N SER A 69 -4.26 6.46 -5.31
CA SER A 69 -3.35 5.33 -5.16
C SER A 69 -3.90 4.26 -4.23
N ASN A 70 -4.33 3.12 -4.78
CA ASN A 70 -4.69 1.94 -3.99
C ASN A 70 -3.53 1.41 -3.13
N HIS A 71 -2.28 1.71 -3.51
CA HIS A 71 -1.12 1.34 -2.71
C HIS A 71 -1.05 2.19 -1.45
N LEU A 72 -1.11 3.53 -1.58
CA LEU A 72 -1.08 4.43 -0.42
C LEU A 72 -2.28 4.20 0.50
N HIS A 73 -3.46 3.95 -0.07
CA HIS A 73 -4.67 3.65 0.69
C HIS A 73 -4.50 2.39 1.55
N ALA A 74 -4.07 1.27 0.94
CA ALA A 74 -3.83 0.04 1.68
C ALA A 74 -2.70 0.18 2.71
N LEU A 75 -1.62 0.90 2.38
CA LEU A 75 -0.50 1.15 3.27
C LEU A 75 -0.90 2.02 4.47
N ALA A 76 -1.67 3.09 4.24
CA ALA A 76 -2.13 3.98 5.30
C ALA A 76 -3.01 3.23 6.32
N TYR A 77 -3.93 2.40 5.84
CA TYR A 77 -4.73 1.55 6.72
C TYR A 77 -3.86 0.58 7.54
N ALA A 78 -2.91 -0.10 6.88
CA ALA A 78 -2.01 -1.02 7.57
C ALA A 78 -1.11 -0.31 8.62
N CYS A 79 -0.69 0.91 8.35
CA CYS A 79 0.04 1.76 9.30
C CYS A 79 -0.84 2.17 10.48
N HIS A 80 -2.08 2.58 10.22
CA HIS A 80 -3.07 2.91 11.24
C HIS A 80 -3.28 1.75 12.23
N MET A 81 -3.50 0.54 11.71
CA MET A 81 -3.68 -0.67 12.51
C MET A 81 -2.46 -1.03 13.38
N ARG A 82 -1.28 -0.53 13.04
CA ARG A 82 -0.03 -0.73 13.77
C ARG A 82 0.39 0.47 14.61
N SER A 83 -0.38 1.53 14.63
CA SER A 83 0.02 2.82 15.23
C SER A 83 1.38 3.31 14.69
N LEU A 84 1.63 3.07 13.40
CA LEU A 84 2.89 3.39 12.73
C LEU A 84 2.73 4.66 11.90
N PRO A 85 3.52 5.72 12.12
CA PRO A 85 3.46 6.94 11.33
C PRO A 85 3.73 6.68 9.83
N LEU A 86 2.95 7.30 8.96
CA LEU A 86 3.14 7.26 7.51
C LEU A 86 3.26 8.68 6.94
N LYS A 87 4.29 8.90 6.12
CA LYS A 87 4.40 10.07 5.24
C LYS A 87 4.08 9.63 3.82
N ALA A 88 2.94 10.05 3.31
CA ALA A 88 2.47 9.75 1.97
C ALA A 88 2.87 10.88 1.02
N ILE A 89 3.88 10.66 0.18
CA ILE A 89 4.29 11.62 -0.86
C ILE A 89 3.37 11.44 -2.07
N VAL A 90 2.48 12.40 -2.26
CA VAL A 90 1.41 12.34 -3.25
C VAL A 90 1.69 13.28 -4.42
N ARG A 91 1.66 12.70 -5.64
CA ARG A 91 1.67 13.51 -6.86
C ARG A 91 0.32 14.19 -7.02
N GLY A 92 0.30 15.50 -6.84
CA GLY A 92 -0.92 16.27 -6.95
C GLY A 92 -0.81 17.59 -6.21
N GLU A 93 -1.96 18.18 -5.98
CA GLU A 93 -2.13 19.47 -5.34
C GLU A 93 -3.11 19.36 -4.16
N PRO A 94 -3.07 20.28 -3.18
CA PRO A 94 -3.89 20.20 -1.96
C PRO A 94 -5.40 20.07 -2.21
N GLN A 95 -5.93 20.61 -3.31
CA GLN A 95 -7.34 20.47 -3.68
C GLN A 95 -7.77 19.00 -3.90
N TYR A 96 -6.83 18.08 -4.15
CA TYR A 96 -7.15 16.67 -4.27
C TYR A 96 -7.51 16.00 -2.93
N LEU A 97 -7.35 16.68 -1.80
CA LEU A 97 -7.80 16.17 -0.50
C LEU A 97 -9.31 15.89 -0.45
N ASP A 98 -10.10 16.49 -1.33
CA ASP A 98 -11.55 16.23 -1.39
C ASP A 98 -11.92 14.85 -1.96
N ASN A 99 -10.97 14.10 -2.53
CA ASN A 99 -11.27 12.75 -3.00
C ASN A 99 -11.30 11.73 -1.85
N PRO A 100 -12.19 10.72 -1.91
CA PRO A 100 -12.37 9.75 -0.83
C PRO A 100 -11.10 8.99 -0.44
N THR A 101 -10.24 8.66 -1.41
CA THR A 101 -8.99 7.92 -1.14
C THR A 101 -8.04 8.72 -0.24
N LEU A 102 -7.86 10.02 -0.50
CA LEU A 102 -6.99 10.86 0.32
C LEU A 102 -7.64 11.23 1.65
N GLN A 103 -8.97 11.36 1.68
CA GLN A 103 -9.70 11.53 2.93
C GLN A 103 -9.49 10.34 3.86
N ASP A 104 -9.63 9.12 3.36
CA ASP A 104 -9.36 7.91 4.15
C ASP A 104 -7.92 7.88 4.66
N ILE A 105 -6.94 8.14 3.77
CA ILE A 105 -5.51 8.17 4.12
C ILE A 105 -5.24 9.18 5.24
N HIS A 106 -5.85 10.36 5.14
CA HIS A 106 -5.73 11.41 6.16
C HIS A 106 -6.42 11.01 7.48
N CYS A 107 -7.62 10.46 7.43
CA CYS A 107 -8.37 10.00 8.61
C CYS A 107 -7.64 8.88 9.36
N TRP A 108 -6.85 8.06 8.66
CA TRP A 108 -5.99 7.03 9.27
C TRP A 108 -4.68 7.58 9.83
N GLY A 109 -4.51 8.89 9.85
CA GLY A 109 -3.39 9.56 10.49
C GLY A 109 -2.12 9.67 9.66
N ALA A 110 -2.18 9.42 8.35
CA ALA A 110 -1.04 9.64 7.48
C ALA A 110 -0.83 11.14 7.20
N GLU A 111 0.43 11.56 7.23
CA GLU A 111 0.84 12.90 6.78
C GLU A 111 0.92 12.90 5.25
N ILE A 112 0.05 13.67 4.59
CA ILE A 112 0.04 13.81 3.14
C ILE A 112 0.95 14.95 2.73
N ILE A 113 1.96 14.66 1.90
CA ILE A 113 2.92 15.63 1.37
C ILE A 113 2.71 15.71 -0.14
N PHE A 114 2.10 16.79 -0.60
CA PHE A 114 1.90 17.01 -2.03
C PHE A 114 3.20 17.45 -2.71
N VAL A 115 3.45 16.87 -3.87
CA VAL A 115 4.57 17.22 -4.73
C VAL A 115 4.12 17.36 -6.18
N ASP A 116 4.75 18.27 -6.92
CA ASP A 116 4.51 18.44 -8.35
C ASP A 116 5.03 17.22 -9.15
N ARG A 117 4.66 17.17 -10.45
CA ARG A 117 5.01 16.06 -11.34
C ARG A 117 6.52 15.87 -11.51
N ASN A 118 7.30 16.97 -11.52
CA ASN A 118 8.75 16.87 -11.71
C ASN A 118 9.43 16.33 -10.46
N SER A 119 9.04 16.81 -9.29
CA SER A 119 9.51 16.29 -8.00
C SER A 119 9.14 14.81 -7.83
N TYR A 120 7.91 14.44 -8.23
CA TYR A 120 7.45 13.05 -8.14
C TYR A 120 8.24 12.10 -9.05
N ARG A 121 8.72 12.53 -10.21
CA ARG A 121 9.57 11.71 -11.10
C ARG A 121 10.85 11.25 -10.42
N LYS A 122 11.36 12.00 -9.44
CA LYS A 122 12.59 11.69 -8.69
C LYS A 122 12.42 10.57 -7.65
N ARG A 123 11.24 9.98 -7.48
CA ARG A 123 10.96 8.95 -6.45
C ARG A 123 11.79 7.68 -6.53
N TYR A 124 12.53 7.47 -7.63
CA TYR A 124 13.51 6.39 -7.81
C TYR A 124 14.95 6.92 -7.90
N ASP A 125 15.15 8.23 -7.84
CA ASP A 125 16.45 8.87 -7.87
C ASP A 125 17.20 8.64 -6.56
N ARG A 126 18.47 8.23 -6.67
CA ARG A 126 19.30 7.87 -5.51
C ARG A 126 19.53 9.05 -4.57
N ASP A 127 19.80 10.23 -5.13
CA ASP A 127 20.12 11.42 -4.33
C ASP A 127 18.86 11.93 -3.62
N TYR A 128 17.73 11.88 -4.30
CA TYR A 128 16.45 12.22 -3.68
C TYR A 128 16.09 11.25 -2.54
N LEU A 129 16.24 9.94 -2.75
CA LEU A 129 15.98 8.95 -1.71
C LEU A 129 16.99 9.07 -0.55
N ALA A 130 18.25 9.39 -0.83
CA ALA A 130 19.26 9.67 0.21
C ALA A 130 18.90 10.91 1.02
N SER A 131 18.40 11.97 0.38
CA SER A 131 17.92 13.18 1.06
C SER A 131 16.74 12.89 2.00
N LEU A 132 15.80 12.05 1.56
CA LEU A 132 14.67 11.61 2.41
C LEU A 132 15.17 10.78 3.61
N LYS A 133 16.12 9.87 3.40
CA LYS A 133 16.73 9.09 4.50
C LYS A 133 17.48 9.97 5.49
N LYS A 134 18.17 11.01 5.01
CA LYS A 134 18.85 11.97 5.87
C LYS A 134 17.84 12.79 6.70
N LYS A 135 16.72 13.18 6.08
CA LYS A 135 15.66 13.95 6.74
C LYS A 135 14.85 13.10 7.74
N TYR A 136 14.66 11.81 7.46
CA TYR A 136 13.88 10.86 8.25
C TYR A 136 14.67 9.57 8.48
N PRO A 137 15.70 9.59 9.31
CA PRO A 137 16.66 8.47 9.42
C PRO A 137 16.06 7.17 9.95
N THR A 138 15.00 7.26 10.76
CA THR A 138 14.30 6.11 11.38
C THR A 138 13.14 5.57 10.53
N TYR A 139 12.83 6.24 9.41
CA TYR A 139 11.74 5.84 8.52
C TYR A 139 12.23 4.91 7.42
N LYS A 140 11.47 3.86 7.18
CA LYS A 140 11.69 2.97 6.02
C LYS A 140 10.96 3.53 4.79
N ILE A 141 11.66 3.63 3.67
CA ILE A 141 11.06 4.00 2.39
C ILE A 141 10.53 2.74 1.70
N ILE A 142 9.24 2.74 1.37
CA ILE A 142 8.59 1.71 0.55
C ILE A 142 8.39 2.30 -0.85
N PRO A 143 8.87 1.64 -1.91
CA PRO A 143 8.69 2.11 -3.29
C PRO A 143 7.21 2.24 -3.67
N GLU A 144 6.92 3.04 -4.70
CA GLU A 144 5.59 3.13 -5.28
C GLU A 144 5.04 1.74 -5.64
N GLY A 145 3.81 1.46 -5.28
CA GLY A 145 3.18 0.16 -5.52
C GLY A 145 3.61 -0.96 -4.58
N GLY A 146 4.59 -0.73 -3.68
CA GLY A 146 5.04 -1.70 -2.68
C GLY A 146 5.91 -2.83 -3.23
N SER A 147 6.47 -2.68 -4.43
CA SER A 147 7.40 -3.66 -5.01
C SER A 147 8.81 -3.42 -4.49
N ASN A 148 9.47 -4.46 -4.04
CA ASN A 148 10.91 -4.50 -3.78
C ASN A 148 11.61 -5.05 -5.01
#